data_32a44a754b174cc0534db3a63cdb9a17
#
_entry.id   32a44a754b174cc0534db3a63cdb9a17
#
_cell.length_a   1.000
_cell.length_b   1.000
_cell.length_c   1.000
_cell.angle_alpha   90.00
_cell.angle_beta   90.00
_cell.angle_gamma   90.00
#
_symmetry.space_group_name_H-M   'P 1'
#
loop_
_entity.id
_entity.type
_entity.pdbx_description
1 polymer ?
#
loop_
_entity_poly.entity_id
_entity_poly.type
_entity_poly.pdbx_seq_one_letter_code
_entity_poly.pdbx_strand_id
1 'polypeptide(L)'
;MTEQLSPVIVCVTAQKNCEKLIKVGHSLSLSLKTSLEILSILSPERVDDDSGEALDYLFGLAKEFDAQFNVFFHSDPALIAAAYIAKKKAAHVIIGTPGAGTNGFIDTIKTLLPVTPFTAIDTQSNTAFSVTPSPHAVMAGRPMPHLAV
;
A
#
# COMPACT_ATOMS: atom_id res chain seq x y z
N MET A 1 -15.61 -8.40 -22.89
CA MET A 1 -15.50 -7.58 -21.70
C MET A 1 -14.19 -7.83 -21.00
N THR A 2 -13.65 -6.80 -20.52
CA THR A 2 -12.36 -6.89 -19.90
C THR A 2 -12.51 -7.09 -18.43
N GLU A 3 -11.84 -8.09 -17.93
CA GLU A 3 -11.84 -8.33 -16.53
C GLU A 3 -10.97 -7.32 -15.83
N GLN A 4 -11.47 -6.76 -14.77
CA GLN A 4 -10.70 -5.80 -14.02
C GLN A 4 -9.70 -6.53 -13.14
N LEU A 5 -8.43 -6.24 -13.34
CA LEU A 5 -7.39 -6.88 -12.54
C LEU A 5 -7.30 -6.23 -11.18
N SER A 6 -6.95 -7.04 -10.18
CA SER A 6 -6.71 -6.55 -8.83
C SER A 6 -5.35 -5.88 -8.79
N PRO A 7 -5.28 -4.61 -8.46
CA PRO A 7 -4.00 -3.89 -8.51
C PRO A 7 -3.14 -4.15 -7.29
N VAL A 8 -1.85 -3.81 -7.43
CA VAL A 8 -0.98 -3.62 -6.28
C VAL A 8 -1.16 -2.17 -5.86
N ILE A 9 -1.43 -1.93 -4.59
CA ILE A 9 -1.63 -0.59 -4.07
C ILE A 9 -0.51 -0.25 -3.11
N VAL A 10 0.14 0.89 -3.35
CA VAL A 10 1.22 1.37 -2.50
C VAL A 10 0.72 2.59 -1.75
N CYS A 11 0.72 2.51 -0.43
CA CYS A 11 0.29 3.63 0.41
C CYS A 11 1.52 4.45 0.80
N VAL A 12 1.51 5.72 0.42
CA VAL A 12 2.64 6.61 0.69
C VAL A 12 2.19 7.83 1.47
N THR A 13 3.12 8.41 2.21
CA THR A 13 2.93 9.72 2.79
C THR A 13 3.67 10.74 1.92
N ALA A 14 3.55 12.02 2.26
CA ALA A 14 4.18 13.07 1.46
C ALA A 14 5.66 13.19 1.83
N GLN A 15 6.43 12.15 1.53
CA GLN A 15 7.86 12.08 1.82
C GLN A 15 8.57 11.43 0.66
N LYS A 16 9.70 12.02 0.27
CA LYS A 16 10.44 11.53 -0.89
C LYS A 16 10.98 10.12 -0.71
N ASN A 17 11.27 9.72 0.53
CA ASN A 17 11.78 8.37 0.77
C ASN A 17 10.74 7.29 0.52
N CYS A 18 9.47 7.67 0.30
CA CYS A 18 8.46 6.72 -0.13
C CYS A 18 8.71 6.21 -1.55
N GLU A 19 9.66 6.79 -2.25
CA GLU A 19 10.12 6.27 -3.53
C GLU A 19 10.44 4.79 -3.45
N LYS A 20 11.02 4.35 -2.34
CA LYS A 20 11.35 2.94 -2.15
C LYS A 20 10.13 2.05 -2.21
N LEU A 21 9.04 2.52 -1.63
CA LEU A 21 7.81 1.76 -1.60
C LEU A 21 7.24 1.61 -3.01
N ILE A 22 7.31 2.68 -3.78
CA ILE A 22 6.78 2.68 -5.13
C ILE A 22 7.58 1.71 -6.00
N LYS A 23 8.89 1.69 -5.84
CA LYS A 23 9.74 0.78 -6.61
C LYS A 23 9.44 -0.68 -6.29
N VAL A 24 9.24 -0.99 -5.02
CA VAL A 24 8.87 -2.34 -4.62
C VAL A 24 7.51 -2.72 -5.19
N GLY A 25 6.55 -1.79 -5.10
CA GLY A 25 5.23 -2.02 -5.66
C GLY A 25 5.26 -2.25 -7.16
N HIS A 26 6.09 -1.47 -7.87
CA HIS A 26 6.23 -1.63 -9.31
C HIS A 26 6.76 -3.03 -9.65
N SER A 27 7.82 -3.46 -8.96
CA SER A 27 8.37 -4.80 -9.19
C SER A 27 7.33 -5.88 -8.93
N LEU A 28 6.56 -5.73 -7.86
CA LEU A 28 5.55 -6.71 -7.53
C LEU A 28 4.42 -6.72 -8.56
N SER A 29 4.02 -5.54 -9.04
CA SER A 29 2.96 -5.47 -10.04
C SER A 29 3.37 -6.15 -11.34
N LEU A 30 4.64 -6.02 -11.71
CA LEU A 30 5.15 -6.72 -12.89
C LEU A 30 5.13 -8.23 -12.68
N SER A 31 5.53 -8.66 -11.51
CA SER A 31 5.54 -10.08 -11.14
C SER A 31 4.14 -10.67 -11.19
N LEU A 32 3.17 -9.94 -10.70
CA LEU A 32 1.78 -10.38 -10.67
C LEU A 32 1.03 -10.07 -11.95
N LYS A 33 1.68 -9.37 -12.87
CA LYS A 33 1.07 -8.99 -14.15
C LYS A 33 -0.20 -8.21 -13.96
N THR A 34 -0.14 -7.23 -13.08
CA THR A 34 -1.30 -6.39 -12.79
C THR A 34 -0.87 -4.93 -12.72
N SER A 35 -1.83 -4.05 -12.51
CA SER A 35 -1.56 -2.62 -12.48
C SER A 35 -1.02 -2.20 -11.12
N LEU A 36 -0.42 -1.01 -11.10
CA LEU A 36 0.10 -0.39 -9.90
C LEU A 36 -0.67 0.89 -9.63
N GLU A 37 -1.11 1.06 -8.39
CA GLU A 37 -1.76 2.29 -7.97
C GLU A 37 -1.08 2.81 -6.71
N ILE A 38 -0.83 4.11 -6.70
CA ILE A 38 -0.22 4.77 -5.55
C ILE A 38 -1.33 5.55 -4.85
N LEU A 39 -1.41 5.40 -3.55
CA LEU A 39 -2.44 6.04 -2.75
C LEU A 39 -1.79 6.87 -1.66
N SER A 40 -2.13 8.15 -1.59
CA SER A 40 -1.67 9.01 -0.52
C SER A 40 -2.87 9.67 0.13
N ILE A 41 -3.00 9.51 1.43
CA ILE A 41 -4.08 10.13 2.18
C ILE A 41 -3.45 11.00 3.24
N LEU A 42 -3.70 12.29 3.14
CA LEU A 42 -3.08 13.27 4.00
C LEU A 42 -4.09 13.83 4.98
N SER A 43 -3.66 13.98 6.21
CA SER A 43 -4.46 14.67 7.20
C SER A 43 -4.37 16.16 6.89
N PRO A 44 -5.50 16.86 6.75
CA PRO A 44 -5.46 18.29 6.37
C PRO A 44 -4.61 19.13 7.31
N GLU A 45 -4.57 18.78 8.59
CA GLU A 45 -3.81 19.56 9.56
C GLU A 45 -2.30 19.36 9.43
N ARG A 46 -1.86 18.39 8.67
CA ARG A 46 -0.44 18.06 8.57
C ARG A 46 0.17 18.39 7.22
N VAL A 47 -0.59 19.03 6.37
CA VAL A 47 -0.07 19.41 5.06
C VAL A 47 0.75 20.68 5.21
N ASP A 48 1.96 20.68 4.66
CA ASP A 48 2.82 21.85 4.69
C ASP A 48 3.49 22.02 3.33
N ASP A 49 4.40 22.99 3.22
CA ASP A 49 5.05 23.29 1.95
C ASP A 49 5.89 22.11 1.44
N ASP A 50 6.53 21.40 2.35
CA ASP A 50 7.34 20.23 1.96
C ASP A 50 6.47 19.11 1.42
N SER A 51 5.23 19.02 1.87
CA SER A 51 4.31 17.99 1.39
C SER A 51 4.05 18.12 -0.10
N GLY A 52 3.84 19.36 -0.58
CA GLY A 52 3.58 19.57 -2.00
C GLY A 52 4.76 19.15 -2.86
N GLU A 53 5.97 19.51 -2.44
CA GLU A 53 7.17 19.18 -3.18
C GLU A 53 7.36 17.65 -3.23
N ALA A 54 7.16 17.00 -2.10
CA ALA A 54 7.31 15.54 -2.04
C ALA A 54 6.27 14.86 -2.91
N LEU A 55 5.03 15.34 -2.90
CA LEU A 55 3.99 14.75 -3.73
C LEU A 55 4.29 14.91 -5.21
N ASP A 56 4.79 16.07 -5.62
CA ASP A 56 5.19 16.28 -7.01
C ASP A 56 6.26 15.30 -7.44
N TYR A 57 7.24 15.08 -6.57
CA TYR A 57 8.30 14.13 -6.86
C TYR A 57 7.74 12.71 -7.03
N LEU A 58 6.88 12.30 -6.10
CA LEU A 58 6.31 10.96 -6.15
C LEU A 58 5.36 10.80 -7.33
N PHE A 59 4.64 11.86 -7.67
CA PHE A 59 3.76 11.82 -8.84
C PHE A 59 4.56 11.63 -10.12
N GLY A 60 5.70 12.33 -10.25
CA GLY A 60 6.58 12.15 -11.41
C GLY A 60 7.08 10.73 -11.50
N LEU A 61 7.43 10.15 -10.36
CA LEU A 61 7.90 8.78 -10.34
C LEU A 61 6.78 7.80 -10.73
N ALA A 62 5.57 8.05 -10.27
CA ALA A 62 4.44 7.21 -10.64
C ALA A 62 4.20 7.22 -12.13
N LYS A 63 4.38 8.38 -12.77
CA LYS A 63 4.24 8.48 -14.21
C LYS A 63 5.28 7.66 -14.93
N GLU A 64 6.50 7.63 -14.42
CA GLU A 64 7.55 6.80 -15.02
C GLU A 64 7.20 5.34 -15.02
N PHE A 65 6.49 4.90 -13.99
CA PHE A 65 6.11 3.49 -13.84
C PHE A 65 4.72 3.20 -14.39
N ASP A 66 4.10 4.18 -15.04
CA ASP A 66 2.76 4.03 -15.59
C ASP A 66 1.77 3.63 -14.52
N ALA A 67 1.89 4.26 -13.35
CA ALA A 67 1.04 3.98 -12.21
C ALA A 67 0.03 5.10 -12.02
N GLN A 68 -1.14 4.74 -11.55
CA GLN A 68 -2.16 5.71 -11.18
C GLN A 68 -1.81 6.28 -9.80
N PHE A 69 -1.95 7.59 -9.64
CA PHE A 69 -1.62 8.25 -8.38
C PHE A 69 -2.86 8.97 -7.88
N ASN A 70 -3.30 8.62 -6.67
CA ASN A 70 -4.50 9.20 -6.09
C ASN A 70 -4.17 9.84 -4.74
N VAL A 71 -4.62 11.06 -4.54
CA VAL A 71 -4.37 11.80 -3.31
C VAL A 71 -5.72 12.19 -2.71
N PHE A 72 -5.89 11.90 -1.44
CA PHE A 72 -7.09 12.29 -0.70
C PHE A 72 -6.68 13.05 0.57
N PHE A 73 -7.59 13.85 1.05
CA PHE A 73 -7.41 14.56 2.32
C PHE A 73 -8.52 14.14 3.26
N HIS A 74 -8.13 13.62 4.40
CA HIS A 74 -9.11 13.13 5.37
C HIS A 74 -8.48 13.03 6.75
N SER A 75 -9.27 13.25 7.78
CA SER A 75 -8.76 13.20 9.14
C SER A 75 -8.51 11.77 9.61
N ASP A 76 -9.05 10.78 8.92
CA ASP A 76 -8.83 9.38 9.27
C ASP A 76 -8.27 8.63 8.07
N PRO A 77 -6.96 8.74 7.83
CA PRO A 77 -6.35 8.13 6.64
C PRO A 77 -6.50 6.61 6.57
N ALA A 78 -6.45 5.93 7.71
CA ALA A 78 -6.53 4.47 7.70
C ALA A 78 -7.89 3.99 7.23
N LEU A 79 -8.95 4.66 7.65
CA LEU A 79 -10.29 4.30 7.23
C LEU A 79 -10.46 4.48 5.72
N ILE A 80 -9.99 5.60 5.20
CA ILE A 80 -10.11 5.88 3.77
C ILE A 80 -9.26 4.89 2.96
N ALA A 81 -8.06 4.58 3.45
CA ALA A 81 -7.20 3.61 2.77
C ALA A 81 -7.87 2.24 2.74
N ALA A 82 -8.44 1.81 3.85
CA ALA A 82 -9.10 0.51 3.91
C ALA A 82 -10.28 0.45 2.93
N ALA A 83 -11.07 1.51 2.86
CA ALA A 83 -12.20 1.57 1.94
C ALA A 83 -11.74 1.49 0.49
N TYR A 84 -10.67 2.22 0.17
CA TYR A 84 -10.12 2.23 -1.19
C TYR A 84 -9.61 0.84 -1.57
N ILE A 85 -8.82 0.25 -0.68
CA ILE A 85 -8.23 -1.07 -0.92
C ILE A 85 -9.31 -2.12 -1.12
N ALA A 86 -10.34 -2.07 -0.28
CA ALA A 86 -11.45 -3.02 -0.40
C ALA A 86 -12.21 -2.83 -1.71
N LYS A 87 -12.47 -1.59 -2.07
CA LYS A 87 -13.21 -1.31 -3.31
C LYS A 87 -12.45 -1.78 -4.54
N LYS A 88 -11.14 -1.60 -4.54
CA LYS A 88 -10.31 -2.00 -5.67
C LYS A 88 -9.96 -3.48 -5.65
N LYS A 89 -10.23 -4.15 -4.55
CA LYS A 89 -9.89 -5.57 -4.38
C LYS A 89 -8.41 -5.79 -4.65
N ALA A 90 -7.58 -5.06 -3.92
CA ALA A 90 -6.13 -5.08 -4.15
C ALA A 90 -5.56 -6.47 -4.04
N ALA A 91 -4.66 -6.79 -4.95
CA ALA A 91 -3.94 -8.06 -4.91
C ALA A 91 -2.92 -8.07 -3.78
N HIS A 92 -2.34 -6.91 -3.50
CA HIS A 92 -1.33 -6.77 -2.47
C HIS A 92 -1.20 -5.30 -2.11
N VAL A 93 -0.84 -5.02 -0.87
CA VAL A 93 -0.68 -3.64 -0.40
C VAL A 93 0.72 -3.47 0.17
N ILE A 94 1.38 -2.39 -0.23
CA ILE A 94 2.71 -2.01 0.27
C ILE A 94 2.53 -0.79 1.16
N ILE A 95 3.04 -0.84 2.38
CA ILE A 95 2.90 0.23 3.34
C ILE A 95 4.25 0.52 3.96
N GLY A 96 4.59 1.80 4.13
CA GLY A 96 5.82 2.19 4.78
C GLY A 96 5.63 2.36 6.27
N THR A 97 6.69 2.11 7.03
CA THR A 97 6.71 2.40 8.45
C THR A 97 7.97 3.20 8.76
N PRO A 98 7.94 4.03 9.80
CA PRO A 98 9.14 4.75 10.21
C PRO A 98 10.13 3.91 11.01
N GLY A 99 9.80 2.65 11.25
CA GLY A 99 10.65 1.73 11.99
C GLY A 99 10.08 0.35 11.92
N ALA A 100 10.80 -0.61 12.48
CA ALA A 100 10.34 -1.98 12.47
C ALA A 100 9.07 -2.11 13.30
N GLY A 101 8.20 -3.03 12.91
CA GLY A 101 6.98 -3.28 13.65
C GLY A 101 5.78 -2.64 13.00
N THR A 102 4.71 -2.52 13.77
CA THR A 102 3.45 -1.98 13.27
C THR A 102 3.21 -0.59 13.83
N ASN A 103 2.26 0.09 13.24
CA ASN A 103 1.80 1.37 13.75
C ASN A 103 0.27 1.37 13.67
N GLY A 104 -0.34 2.45 14.15
CA GLY A 104 -1.80 2.52 14.19
C GLY A 104 -2.45 2.38 12.83
N PHE A 105 -1.81 2.93 11.80
CA PHE A 105 -2.33 2.84 10.44
C PHE A 105 -2.38 1.37 10.00
N ILE A 106 -1.28 0.66 10.17
CA ILE A 106 -1.20 -0.75 9.78
C ILE A 106 -2.17 -1.59 10.60
N ASP A 107 -2.24 -1.34 11.91
CA ASP A 107 -3.14 -2.10 12.77
C ASP A 107 -4.60 -1.93 12.35
N THR A 108 -4.99 -0.72 11.99
CA THR A 108 -6.34 -0.46 11.53
C THR A 108 -6.62 -1.18 10.22
N ILE A 109 -5.68 -1.11 9.28
CA ILE A 109 -5.85 -1.78 7.99
C ILE A 109 -5.99 -3.29 8.19
N LYS A 110 -5.16 -3.88 9.03
CA LYS A 110 -5.22 -5.32 9.30
C LYS A 110 -6.56 -5.71 9.90
N THR A 111 -7.08 -4.88 10.79
CA THR A 111 -8.36 -5.16 11.42
C THR A 111 -9.52 -5.10 10.42
N LEU A 112 -9.48 -4.12 9.54
CA LEU A 112 -10.56 -3.92 8.58
C LEU A 112 -10.44 -4.82 7.36
N LEU A 113 -9.22 -5.26 7.03
CA LEU A 113 -8.97 -6.07 5.85
C LEU A 113 -8.16 -7.30 6.23
N PRO A 114 -8.77 -8.22 6.98
CA PRO A 114 -7.98 -9.33 7.56
C PRO A 114 -7.45 -10.34 6.54
N VAL A 115 -7.98 -10.33 5.31
CA VAL A 115 -7.51 -11.30 4.31
C VAL A 115 -6.67 -10.66 3.21
N THR A 116 -6.40 -9.37 3.29
CA THR A 116 -5.59 -8.70 2.27
C THR A 116 -4.11 -8.84 2.62
N PRO A 117 -3.28 -9.30 1.69
CA PRO A 117 -1.84 -9.42 1.97
C PRO A 117 -1.16 -8.07 1.96
N PHE A 118 -0.24 -7.87 2.89
CA PHE A 118 0.53 -6.64 3.02
C PHE A 118 2.01 -6.92 3.05
N THR A 119 2.80 -5.94 2.64
CA THR A 119 4.22 -5.88 2.95
C THR A 119 4.48 -4.52 3.57
N ALA A 120 5.05 -4.51 4.76
CA ALA A 120 5.45 -3.27 5.43
C ALA A 120 6.95 -3.10 5.25
N ILE A 121 7.36 -1.90 4.88
CA ILE A 121 8.77 -1.62 4.62
C ILE A 121 9.20 -0.46 5.50
N ASP A 122 10.30 -0.66 6.22
CA ASP A 122 10.89 0.38 7.02
C ASP A 122 11.60 1.34 6.08
N THR A 123 11.06 2.54 5.93
CA THR A 123 11.60 3.52 4.98
C THR A 123 12.95 4.07 5.41
N GLN A 124 13.35 3.86 6.65
CA GLN A 124 14.61 4.38 7.15
C GLN A 124 15.74 3.37 7.03
N SER A 125 15.46 2.09 7.23
CA SER A 125 16.50 1.07 7.21
C SER A 125 16.43 0.14 6.01
N ASN A 126 15.42 0.30 5.17
CA ASN A 126 15.19 -0.59 4.01
C ASN A 126 14.83 -2.01 4.40
N THR A 127 14.54 -2.24 5.66
CA THR A 127 14.10 -3.57 6.09
C THR A 127 12.66 -3.78 5.67
N ALA A 128 12.39 -4.93 5.09
CA ALA A 128 11.04 -5.27 4.67
C ALA A 128 10.54 -6.46 5.48
N PHE A 129 9.29 -6.42 5.85
CA PHE A 129 8.66 -7.55 6.50
C PHE A 129 7.24 -7.67 6.01
N SER A 130 6.82 -8.90 5.76
CA SER A 130 5.50 -9.18 5.23
C SER A 130 4.50 -9.36 6.35
N VAL A 131 3.34 -8.76 6.16
CA VAL A 131 2.23 -8.94 7.06
C VAL A 131 1.17 -9.65 6.24
N THR A 132 1.00 -10.94 6.49
CA THR A 132 0.07 -11.73 5.71
C THR A 132 -1.17 -12.04 6.55
N PRO A 133 -2.26 -12.38 5.90
CA PRO A 133 -3.44 -12.78 6.65
C PRO A 133 -3.14 -14.00 7.50
N SER A 134 -3.88 -14.13 8.60
CA SER A 134 -3.77 -15.29 9.45
C SER A 134 -4.00 -16.55 8.61
N PRO A 135 -3.23 -17.62 8.87
CA PRO A 135 -3.51 -18.88 8.18
C PRO A 135 -4.96 -19.32 8.32
N HIS A 136 -5.57 -19.07 9.45
CA HIS A 136 -6.98 -19.41 9.62
C HIS A 136 -7.87 -18.61 8.70
N ALA A 137 -7.60 -17.34 8.54
CA ALA A 137 -8.38 -16.50 7.64
C ALA A 137 -8.21 -16.96 6.20
N VAL A 138 -6.98 -17.30 5.83
CA VAL A 138 -6.70 -17.73 4.47
C VAL A 138 -7.30 -19.11 4.21
N MET A 139 -7.21 -19.99 5.17
CA MET A 139 -7.62 -21.36 4.97
C MET A 139 -9.07 -21.63 5.29
N ALA A 140 -9.79 -20.62 5.70
CA ALA A 140 -11.20 -20.82 5.99
C ALA A 140 -11.92 -21.41 4.80
N GLY A 141 -11.51 -21.07 3.61
CA GLY A 141 -12.12 -21.58 2.42
C GLY A 141 -11.33 -22.63 1.71
N ARG A 142 -10.11 -22.91 2.17
CA ARG A 142 -9.27 -23.86 1.46
C ARG A 142 -7.96 -24.05 2.18
N PRO A 143 -7.33 -25.20 1.97
CA PRO A 143 -5.99 -25.42 2.52
C PRO A 143 -5.01 -24.52 1.80
N MET A 144 -4.00 -24.16 2.53
CA MET A 144 -3.03 -23.29 1.98
C MET A 144 -1.86 -24.03 1.51
N PRO A 145 -1.50 -24.01 0.53
CA PRO A 145 -0.24 -24.60 0.09
C PRO A 145 0.94 -23.73 0.31
N HIS A 146 0.72 -23.24 0.57
CA HIS A 146 1.29 -22.70 0.46
C HIS A 146 1.76 -21.98 0.68
N LEU A 147 1.73 -21.78 0.86
CA LEU A 147 1.79 -21.04 1.00
C LEU A 147 2.39 -20.74 1.39
N ALA A 148 2.61 -20.76 1.37
CA ALA A 148 2.80 -20.54 1.44
C ALA A 148 3.22 -20.29 1.57
N VAL A 149 3.52 -20.37 1.69
CA VAL A 149 3.40 -20.38 1.56
C VAL A 149 3.51 -20.32 1.50
#